data_76a90d789f83f7be9dd74935e0d3bdb6
#
_entry.id   76a90d789f83f7be9dd74935e0d3bdb6
#
_cell.length_a   1.000
_cell.length_b   1.000
_cell.length_c   1.000
_cell.angle_alpha   90.00
_cell.angle_beta   90.00
_cell.angle_gamma   90.00
#
_symmetry.space_group_name_H-M   'P 1'
#
loop_
_entity.id
_entity.type
_entity.pdbx_description
1 polymer ?
#
loop_
_entity_poly.entity_id
_entity_poly.type
_entity_poly.pdbx_seq_one_letter_code
_entity_poly.pdbx_strand_id
1 'polypeptide(L)'
;VAYELKGQNEYGFKIIGSYDPQLTLVIDPALSTLSAATYLGGTGNDRGFCLALDNSGHVYVAGYTLSSTADFPTTDGAYDRTYHGGYDLFVSRFSSDLKTLEASTYFGGAGTDYLYSMALDSAGYVYLAGATSSNDFPIISGAFQAVYQGGEYDGFVAKLSGDLSTLLASTFLGGSGTDQPASLILDSSFN
;
A
#
# COMPACT_ATOMS: atom_id res chain seq x y z
N VAL A 1 15.57 -28.50 15.96
CA VAL A 1 15.17 -28.44 14.55
C VAL A 1 15.94 -27.31 13.91
N ALA A 2 16.52 -27.52 12.74
CA ALA A 2 17.13 -26.47 11.94
C ALA A 2 16.45 -26.41 10.58
N TYR A 3 16.43 -25.24 9.98
CA TYR A 3 15.95 -25.05 8.61
C TYR A 3 17.09 -25.43 7.64
N GLU A 4 16.73 -26.13 6.58
CA GLU A 4 17.66 -26.48 5.52
C GLU A 4 17.07 -26.05 4.18
N LEU A 5 17.83 -25.30 3.39
CA LEU A 5 17.47 -24.89 2.03
C LEU A 5 17.78 -26.06 1.11
N LYS A 6 16.77 -26.65 0.48
CA LYS A 6 16.93 -27.83 -0.42
C LYS A 6 17.01 -27.45 -1.89
N GLY A 7 16.72 -26.17 -2.26
CA GLY A 7 16.76 -25.66 -3.62
C GLY A 7 16.37 -24.19 -3.66
N GLN A 8 16.24 -23.60 -4.84
CA GLN A 8 15.93 -22.16 -4.97
C GLN A 8 14.58 -21.76 -4.37
N ASN A 9 13.63 -22.71 -4.17
CA ASN A 9 12.31 -22.46 -3.57
C ASN A 9 11.82 -23.64 -2.71
N GLU A 10 12.72 -24.52 -2.26
CA GLU A 10 12.38 -25.63 -1.39
C GLU A 10 13.01 -25.45 -0.02
N TYR A 11 12.16 -25.43 1.00
CA TYR A 11 12.57 -25.40 2.40
C TYR A 11 12.29 -26.76 3.04
N GLY A 12 13.24 -27.26 3.79
CA GLY A 12 13.10 -28.49 4.56
C GLY A 12 13.45 -28.28 6.02
N PHE A 13 13.02 -29.23 6.85
CA PHE A 13 13.39 -29.25 8.26
C PHE A 13 14.36 -30.40 8.49
N LYS A 14 15.45 -30.12 9.21
CA LYS A 14 16.37 -31.14 9.67
C LYS A 14 16.25 -31.27 11.19
N ILE A 15 15.98 -32.49 11.63
CA ILE A 15 16.00 -32.81 13.06
C ILE A 15 17.46 -32.98 13.47
N ILE A 16 17.92 -32.14 14.40
CA ILE A 16 19.26 -32.24 14.99
C ILE A 16 19.06 -32.87 16.37
N GLY A 17 19.63 -34.09 16.52
CA GLY A 17 19.50 -34.88 17.72
C GLY A 17 18.55 -36.07 17.57
N SER A 18 18.41 -36.88 18.62
CA SER A 18 17.45 -37.99 18.66
C SER A 18 16.08 -37.55 19.09
N TYR A 19 15.06 -38.09 18.46
CA TYR A 19 13.66 -37.96 18.94
C TYR A 19 13.01 -39.33 19.03
N ASP A 20 12.01 -39.45 19.90
CA ASP A 20 11.24 -40.69 20.03
C ASP A 20 10.18 -40.74 18.91
N PRO A 21 10.24 -41.71 17.97
CA PRO A 21 9.28 -41.83 16.88
C PRO A 21 7.86 -42.24 17.33
N GLN A 22 7.69 -42.60 18.60
CA GLN A 22 6.37 -42.90 19.17
C GLN A 22 5.63 -41.65 19.65
N LEU A 23 6.34 -40.50 19.73
CA LEU A 23 5.74 -39.22 20.11
C LEU A 23 5.42 -38.39 18.87
N THR A 24 4.32 -37.64 18.95
CA THR A 24 3.96 -36.68 17.90
C THR A 24 5.04 -35.60 17.80
N LEU A 25 5.72 -35.51 16.65
CA LEU A 25 6.63 -34.41 16.37
C LEU A 25 5.80 -33.17 15.99
N VAL A 26 5.75 -32.19 16.87
CA VAL A 26 5.20 -30.86 16.58
C VAL A 26 6.34 -29.98 16.06
N ILE A 27 6.30 -29.66 14.76
CA ILE A 27 7.17 -28.64 14.18
C ILE A 27 6.36 -27.33 14.25
N ASP A 28 6.47 -26.68 15.37
CA ASP A 28 5.97 -25.30 15.56
C ASP A 28 7.17 -24.38 15.31
N PRO A 29 7.24 -23.65 14.18
CA PRO A 29 8.14 -22.54 14.09
C PRO A 29 7.63 -21.49 15.07
N ALA A 30 8.04 -21.59 16.31
CA ALA A 30 7.78 -20.56 17.27
C ALA A 30 8.28 -19.24 16.66
N LEU A 31 7.36 -18.42 16.16
CA LEU A 31 7.58 -17.00 16.05
C LEU A 31 7.78 -16.54 17.50
N SER A 32 9.00 -16.66 17.96
CA SER A 32 9.33 -16.54 19.38
C SER A 32 9.08 -15.15 19.94
N THR A 33 8.88 -14.16 19.06
CA THR A 33 8.48 -12.81 19.46
C THR A 33 7.75 -12.10 18.31
N LEU A 34 6.55 -11.62 18.53
CA LEU A 34 5.97 -10.55 17.76
C LEU A 34 6.74 -9.26 18.11
N SER A 35 7.58 -8.76 17.21
CA SER A 35 8.44 -7.60 17.47
C SER A 35 7.65 -6.30 17.52
N ALA A 36 6.66 -6.15 16.65
CA ALA A 36 5.80 -4.97 16.57
C ALA A 36 4.47 -5.32 15.91
N ALA A 37 3.40 -4.66 16.37
CA ALA A 37 2.08 -4.70 15.74
C ALA A 37 1.35 -3.40 16.04
N THR A 38 0.53 -2.96 15.10
CA THR A 38 -0.35 -1.80 15.28
C THR A 38 -1.63 -1.98 14.47
N TYR A 39 -2.65 -1.21 14.83
CA TYR A 39 -3.85 -1.05 14.04
C TYR A 39 -3.75 0.20 13.17
N LEU A 40 -4.39 0.20 12.02
CA LEU A 40 -4.55 1.36 11.15
C LEU A 40 -5.97 1.34 10.59
N GLY A 41 -6.73 2.39 10.84
CA GLY A 41 -8.10 2.52 10.38
C GLY A 41 -8.92 3.40 11.31
N GLY A 42 -10.17 3.60 10.95
CA GLY A 42 -11.18 4.29 11.72
C GLY A 42 -12.38 3.40 12.01
N THR A 43 -13.59 3.97 12.01
CA THR A 43 -14.84 3.21 12.29
C THR A 43 -15.45 2.61 11.04
N GLY A 44 -15.01 3.04 9.85
CA GLY A 44 -15.47 2.54 8.56
C GLY A 44 -14.84 1.19 8.17
N ASN A 45 -15.01 0.84 6.92
CA ASN A 45 -14.38 -0.34 6.35
C ASN A 45 -13.03 0.04 5.74
N ASP A 46 -11.95 -0.37 6.40
CA ASP A 46 -10.58 -0.04 6.04
C ASP A 46 -9.86 -1.28 5.54
N ARG A 47 -9.18 -1.19 4.40
CA ARG A 47 -8.44 -2.30 3.79
C ARG A 47 -7.05 -1.86 3.36
N GLY A 48 -6.01 -2.43 4.00
CA GLY A 48 -4.65 -2.37 3.50
C GLY A 48 -4.46 -3.38 2.37
N PHE A 49 -3.96 -2.91 1.23
CA PHE A 49 -3.72 -3.73 0.04
C PHE A 49 -2.24 -3.93 -0.24
N CYS A 50 -1.43 -2.92 0.01
CA CYS A 50 -0.02 -2.91 -0.30
C CYS A 50 0.79 -2.57 0.93
N LEU A 51 1.94 -3.20 1.05
CA LEU A 51 2.96 -2.91 2.05
C LEU A 51 4.32 -2.82 1.37
N ALA A 52 5.11 -1.83 1.71
CA ALA A 52 6.49 -1.67 1.26
C ALA A 52 7.38 -1.13 2.38
N LEU A 53 8.67 -1.38 2.28
CA LEU A 53 9.68 -0.82 3.17
C LEU A 53 10.60 0.08 2.37
N ASP A 54 10.96 1.23 2.93
CA ASP A 54 12.04 2.04 2.38
C ASP A 54 13.41 1.57 2.88
N ASN A 55 14.47 2.19 2.38
CA ASN A 55 15.85 1.84 2.75
C ASN A 55 16.19 2.12 4.22
N SER A 56 15.38 2.90 4.92
CA SER A 56 15.52 3.21 6.35
C SER A 56 14.69 2.28 7.23
N GLY A 57 13.90 1.39 6.61
CA GLY A 57 13.02 0.45 7.30
C GLY A 57 11.68 1.04 7.70
N HIS A 58 11.30 2.25 7.26
CA HIS A 58 9.94 2.76 7.46
C HIS A 58 8.95 1.86 6.72
N VAL A 59 7.80 1.65 7.33
CA VAL A 59 6.75 0.76 6.80
C VAL A 59 5.67 1.59 6.14
N TYR A 60 5.53 1.45 4.84
CA TYR A 60 4.44 2.07 4.07
C TYR A 60 3.30 1.08 3.92
N VAL A 61 2.10 1.53 4.24
CA VAL A 61 0.85 0.78 4.03
C VAL A 61 -0.07 1.65 3.19
N ALA A 62 -0.61 1.08 2.14
CA ALA A 62 -1.59 1.76 1.30
C ALA A 62 -2.79 0.86 1.01
N GLY A 63 -3.94 1.47 0.82
CA GLY A 63 -5.19 0.80 0.58
C GLY A 63 -6.34 1.76 0.36
N TYR A 64 -7.54 1.37 0.74
CA TYR A 64 -8.71 2.24 0.68
C TYR A 64 -9.55 2.17 1.95
N THR A 65 -10.31 3.21 2.21
CA THR A 65 -11.08 3.42 3.44
C THR A 65 -12.46 4.01 3.16
N LEU A 66 -13.43 3.65 4.03
CA LEU A 66 -14.72 4.35 4.18
C LEU A 66 -14.75 5.17 5.49
N SER A 67 -13.64 5.29 6.19
CA SER A 67 -13.57 6.05 7.42
C SER A 67 -13.45 7.55 7.14
N SER A 68 -14.27 8.34 7.85
CA SER A 68 -14.38 9.77 7.63
C SER A 68 -13.14 10.56 8.06
N THR A 69 -13.05 11.81 7.62
CA THR A 69 -11.99 12.77 8.00
C THR A 69 -11.77 12.89 9.51
N ALA A 70 -12.80 12.73 10.31
CA ALA A 70 -12.71 12.85 11.77
C ALA A 70 -12.18 11.56 12.45
N ASP A 71 -12.01 10.49 11.70
CA ASP A 71 -11.93 9.13 12.22
C ASP A 71 -10.70 8.36 11.71
N PHE A 72 -10.38 8.47 10.41
CA PHE A 72 -9.16 7.88 9.88
C PHE A 72 -7.92 8.71 10.27
N PRO A 73 -6.83 8.08 10.76
CA PRO A 73 -5.65 8.81 11.23
C PRO A 73 -4.86 9.42 10.06
N THR A 74 -4.92 10.73 9.92
CA THR A 74 -4.07 11.54 9.04
C THR A 74 -3.09 12.38 9.87
N THR A 75 -1.99 12.82 9.26
CA THR A 75 -0.96 13.62 9.94
C THR A 75 -0.97 15.07 9.47
N ASP A 76 -0.44 15.96 10.30
CA ASP A 76 -0.23 17.37 9.91
C ASP A 76 0.77 17.44 8.76
N GLY A 77 0.48 18.31 7.77
CA GLY A 77 1.29 18.44 6.57
C GLY A 77 1.03 17.39 5.49
N ALA A 78 0.09 16.45 5.68
CA ALA A 78 -0.30 15.50 4.64
C ALA A 78 -0.84 16.21 3.40
N TYR A 79 -0.70 15.57 2.25
CA TYR A 79 -1.23 16.07 0.97
C TYR A 79 -2.74 16.36 1.07
N ASP A 80 -3.49 15.41 1.62
CA ASP A 80 -4.93 15.56 1.85
C ASP A 80 -5.34 14.92 3.18
N ARG A 81 -6.12 15.66 3.95
CA ARG A 81 -6.66 15.21 5.24
C ARG A 81 -8.17 15.05 5.23
N THR A 82 -8.76 15.18 4.04
CA THR A 82 -10.21 15.19 3.85
C THR A 82 -10.65 13.89 3.16
N TYR A 83 -11.65 13.25 3.73
CA TYR A 83 -12.39 12.16 3.08
C TYR A 83 -13.41 12.77 2.11
N HIS A 84 -13.39 12.35 0.85
CA HIS A 84 -14.19 12.94 -0.22
C HIS A 84 -15.46 12.16 -0.55
N GLY A 85 -15.55 10.91 -0.15
CA GLY A 85 -16.71 10.05 -0.35
C GLY A 85 -16.41 8.78 -1.14
N GLY A 86 -17.36 7.85 -1.17
CA GLY A 86 -17.07 6.51 -1.72
C GLY A 86 -15.96 5.81 -0.95
N TYR A 87 -15.12 5.02 -1.62
CA TYR A 87 -13.84 4.58 -1.05
C TYR A 87 -12.76 5.57 -1.46
N ASP A 88 -12.10 6.20 -0.50
CA ASP A 88 -10.87 6.96 -0.75
C ASP A 88 -9.64 6.08 -0.52
N LEU A 89 -8.61 6.30 -1.29
CA LEU A 89 -7.30 5.71 -1.00
C LEU A 89 -6.72 6.34 0.27
N PHE A 90 -5.85 5.59 0.92
CA PHE A 90 -4.94 6.11 1.92
C PHE A 90 -3.52 5.60 1.68
N VAL A 91 -2.57 6.40 2.09
CA VAL A 91 -1.16 6.00 2.21
C VAL A 91 -0.67 6.44 3.58
N SER A 92 -0.09 5.52 4.32
CA SER A 92 0.42 5.75 5.67
C SER A 92 1.86 5.24 5.79
N ARG A 93 2.73 6.02 6.42
CA ARG A 93 4.12 5.67 6.74
C ARG A 93 4.29 5.59 8.25
N PHE A 94 4.82 4.46 8.70
CA PHE A 94 5.16 4.22 10.09
C PHE A 94 6.67 4.15 10.30
N SER A 95 7.10 4.43 11.52
CA SER A 95 8.43 4.05 12.00
C SER A 95 8.66 2.54 11.87
N SER A 96 9.91 2.11 11.79
CA SER A 96 10.28 0.69 11.64
C SER A 96 9.82 -0.20 12.79
N ASP A 97 9.57 0.36 13.96
CA ASP A 97 9.05 -0.33 15.15
C ASP A 97 7.52 -0.23 15.29
N LEU A 98 6.83 0.35 14.30
CA LEU A 98 5.38 0.56 14.21
C LEU A 98 4.77 1.37 15.37
N LYS A 99 5.57 2.10 16.16
CA LYS A 99 5.07 2.89 17.29
C LYS A 99 4.61 4.28 16.92
N THR A 100 5.11 4.80 15.78
CA THR A 100 4.82 6.16 15.34
C THR A 100 4.23 6.14 13.93
N LEU A 101 3.05 6.75 13.77
CA LEU A 101 2.51 7.13 12.47
C LEU A 101 3.20 8.45 12.08
N GLU A 102 4.14 8.38 11.13
CA GLU A 102 4.97 9.52 10.75
C GLU A 102 4.34 10.39 9.67
N ALA A 103 3.64 9.75 8.73
CA ALA A 103 2.89 10.43 7.70
C ALA A 103 1.66 9.61 7.31
N SER A 104 0.54 10.27 7.04
CA SER A 104 -0.67 9.59 6.55
C SER A 104 -1.57 10.58 5.84
N THR A 105 -2.03 10.21 4.65
CA THR A 105 -2.84 11.04 3.76
C THR A 105 -3.98 10.24 3.14
N TYR A 106 -5.09 10.91 2.86
CA TYR A 106 -6.05 10.43 1.86
C TYR A 106 -5.53 10.75 0.46
N PHE A 107 -6.09 10.07 -0.53
CA PHE A 107 -5.86 10.33 -1.94
C PHE A 107 -7.03 9.80 -2.75
N GLY A 108 -7.83 10.68 -3.36
CA GLY A 108 -9.01 10.30 -4.10
C GLY A 108 -9.88 11.49 -4.47
N GLY A 109 -11.06 11.22 -5.00
CA GLY A 109 -12.10 12.18 -5.31
C GLY A 109 -13.46 11.77 -4.75
N ALA A 110 -14.54 12.35 -5.24
CA ALA A 110 -15.89 12.12 -4.67
C ALA A 110 -16.49 10.74 -4.97
N GLY A 111 -15.91 9.98 -5.89
CA GLY A 111 -16.36 8.65 -6.29
C GLY A 111 -15.74 7.55 -5.43
N THR A 112 -15.56 6.40 -6.04
CA THR A 112 -14.89 5.25 -5.42
C THR A 112 -13.52 5.04 -6.06
N ASP A 113 -12.50 5.00 -5.23
CA ASP A 113 -11.11 4.89 -5.61
C ASP A 113 -10.49 3.64 -5.00
N TYR A 114 -9.96 2.75 -5.84
CA TYR A 114 -9.36 1.49 -5.44
C TYR A 114 -7.87 1.48 -5.74
N LEU A 115 -7.07 1.05 -4.75
CA LEU A 115 -5.65 0.78 -4.95
C LEU A 115 -5.45 -0.68 -5.34
N TYR A 116 -4.58 -0.91 -6.34
CA TYR A 116 -4.17 -2.26 -6.74
C TYR A 116 -2.67 -2.49 -6.56
N SER A 117 -1.86 -1.44 -6.65
CA SER A 117 -0.41 -1.61 -6.53
C SER A 117 0.26 -0.36 -5.98
N MET A 118 1.33 -0.57 -5.21
CA MET A 118 2.22 0.48 -4.70
C MET A 118 3.67 0.03 -4.89
N ALA A 119 4.54 0.96 -5.24
CA ALA A 119 5.99 0.78 -5.26
C ALA A 119 6.68 2.00 -4.66
N LEU A 120 7.89 1.78 -4.11
CA LEU A 120 8.78 2.84 -3.64
C LEU A 120 10.03 2.85 -4.52
N ASP A 121 10.49 4.04 -4.91
CA ASP A 121 11.82 4.16 -5.50
C ASP A 121 12.90 4.32 -4.42
N SER A 122 14.17 4.30 -4.82
CA SER A 122 15.30 4.42 -3.90
C SER A 122 15.40 5.78 -3.20
N ALA A 123 14.73 6.80 -3.73
CA ALA A 123 14.63 8.13 -3.13
C ALA A 123 13.44 8.23 -2.15
N GLY A 124 12.64 7.16 -2.03
CA GLY A 124 11.48 7.07 -1.14
C GLY A 124 10.20 7.65 -1.73
N TYR A 125 10.16 8.01 -3.00
CA TYR A 125 8.89 8.41 -3.63
C TYR A 125 7.93 7.23 -3.74
N VAL A 126 6.64 7.53 -3.55
CA VAL A 126 5.56 6.53 -3.55
C VAL A 126 4.82 6.56 -4.88
N TYR A 127 4.79 5.45 -5.57
CA TYR A 127 4.05 5.27 -6.81
C TYR A 127 2.82 4.40 -6.53
N LEU A 128 1.68 4.87 -7.02
CA LEU A 128 0.38 4.22 -6.84
C LEU A 128 -0.24 3.93 -8.20
N ALA A 129 -0.87 2.77 -8.33
CA ALA A 129 -1.72 2.45 -9.47
C ALA A 129 -3.01 1.81 -8.98
N GLY A 130 -4.11 2.20 -9.59
CA GLY A 130 -5.43 1.75 -9.19
C GLY A 130 -6.51 2.21 -10.17
N ALA A 131 -7.76 2.11 -9.76
CA ALA A 131 -8.92 2.52 -10.54
C ALA A 131 -9.79 3.49 -9.76
N THR A 132 -10.35 4.46 -10.48
CA THR A 132 -11.18 5.51 -9.92
C THR A 132 -12.49 5.67 -10.70
N SER A 133 -13.58 5.93 -10.00
CA SER A 133 -14.83 6.43 -10.57
C SER A 133 -15.01 7.93 -10.37
N SER A 134 -14.01 8.62 -9.83
CA SER A 134 -14.01 10.03 -9.52
C SER A 134 -13.62 10.86 -10.74
N ASN A 135 -14.53 11.65 -11.26
CA ASN A 135 -14.23 12.60 -12.34
C ASN A 135 -13.42 13.81 -11.85
N ASP A 136 -13.36 14.01 -10.56
CA ASP A 136 -12.59 15.01 -9.82
C ASP A 136 -11.33 14.42 -9.14
N PHE A 137 -10.91 13.23 -9.54
CA PHE A 137 -9.67 12.59 -9.06
C PHE A 137 -8.47 13.55 -9.21
N PRO A 138 -7.57 13.64 -8.23
CA PRO A 138 -6.49 14.63 -8.25
C PRO A 138 -5.50 14.39 -9.39
N ILE A 139 -5.59 15.19 -10.43
CA ILE A 139 -4.72 15.17 -11.61
C ILE A 139 -3.89 16.44 -11.69
N ILE A 140 -2.58 16.29 -11.92
CA ILE A 140 -1.67 17.43 -12.06
C ILE A 140 -1.76 18.02 -13.48
N SER A 141 -1.63 19.34 -13.56
CA SER A 141 -1.56 20.04 -14.85
C SER A 141 -0.44 19.51 -15.72
N GLY A 142 -0.73 19.22 -16.99
CA GLY A 142 0.23 18.62 -17.93
C GLY A 142 0.29 17.10 -17.91
N ALA A 143 -0.62 16.45 -17.20
CA ALA A 143 -0.76 14.99 -17.24
C ALA A 143 -1.00 14.46 -18.66
N PHE A 144 -0.58 13.22 -18.91
CA PHE A 144 -0.82 12.54 -20.19
C PHE A 144 -2.32 12.46 -20.49
N GLN A 145 -3.13 12.12 -19.51
CA GLN A 145 -4.59 12.09 -19.60
C GLN A 145 -5.18 12.80 -18.38
N ALA A 146 -5.68 14.01 -18.61
CA ALA A 146 -6.17 14.88 -17.53
C ALA A 146 -7.68 14.76 -17.27
N VAL A 147 -8.40 13.98 -18.09
CA VAL A 147 -9.86 13.91 -18.04
C VAL A 147 -10.29 12.45 -17.94
N TYR A 148 -11.21 12.19 -17.02
CA TYR A 148 -11.93 10.93 -16.91
C TYR A 148 -12.68 10.64 -18.23
N GLN A 149 -12.49 9.43 -18.80
CA GLN A 149 -13.02 9.10 -20.13
C GLN A 149 -14.35 8.34 -20.09
N GLY A 150 -14.79 7.92 -18.91
CA GLY A 150 -16.07 7.24 -18.73
C GLY A 150 -15.95 5.77 -18.39
N GLY A 151 -17.05 5.03 -18.56
CA GLY A 151 -17.18 3.68 -18.03
C GLY A 151 -17.54 3.70 -16.53
N GLU A 152 -17.28 2.58 -15.85
CA GLU A 152 -17.48 2.50 -14.40
C GLU A 152 -16.22 2.99 -13.65
N TYR A 153 -15.05 2.69 -14.20
CA TYR A 153 -13.74 3.11 -13.65
C TYR A 153 -12.76 3.41 -14.77
N ASP A 154 -11.94 4.45 -14.58
CA ASP A 154 -10.69 4.64 -15.29
C ASP A 154 -9.51 4.23 -14.40
N GLY A 155 -8.48 3.65 -14.99
CA GLY A 155 -7.20 3.46 -14.34
C GLY A 155 -6.56 4.80 -13.99
N PHE A 156 -5.69 4.80 -12.99
CA PHE A 156 -4.81 5.93 -12.69
C PHE A 156 -3.41 5.46 -12.32
N VAL A 157 -2.44 6.35 -12.51
CA VAL A 157 -1.09 6.25 -11.93
C VAL A 157 -0.78 7.58 -11.26
N ALA A 158 -0.23 7.51 -10.04
CA ALA A 158 0.14 8.68 -9.27
C ALA A 158 1.49 8.51 -8.59
N LYS A 159 2.16 9.64 -8.32
CA LYS A 159 3.42 9.71 -7.57
C LYS A 159 3.31 10.75 -6.47
N LEU A 160 3.58 10.34 -5.24
CA LEU A 160 3.65 11.19 -4.06
C LEU A 160 5.09 11.32 -3.56
N SER A 161 5.36 12.42 -2.86
CA SER A 161 6.59 12.55 -2.06
C SER A 161 6.64 11.52 -0.94
N GLY A 162 7.82 11.13 -0.49
CA GLY A 162 8.00 10.12 0.55
C GLY A 162 7.50 10.53 1.93
N ASP A 163 7.35 11.83 2.16
CA ASP A 163 6.70 12.40 3.36
C ASP A 163 5.17 12.52 3.21
N LEU A 164 4.61 12.11 2.06
CA LEU A 164 3.19 12.14 1.73
C LEU A 164 2.56 13.54 1.76
N SER A 165 3.36 14.59 1.63
CA SER A 165 2.89 15.99 1.67
C SER A 165 2.54 16.55 0.31
N THR A 166 3.03 15.93 -0.77
CA THR A 166 2.93 16.51 -2.12
C THR A 166 2.61 15.46 -3.17
N LEU A 167 1.61 15.74 -3.98
CA LEU A 167 1.35 15.02 -5.23
C LEU A 167 2.30 15.55 -6.31
N LEU A 168 3.18 14.71 -6.81
CA LEU A 168 4.23 15.06 -7.77
C LEU A 168 3.83 14.80 -9.22
N ALA A 169 3.07 13.73 -9.45
CA ALA A 169 2.52 13.39 -10.76
C ALA A 169 1.24 12.58 -10.58
N SER A 170 0.31 12.74 -11.50
CA SER A 170 -0.87 11.88 -11.61
C SER A 170 -1.45 11.97 -13.01
N THR A 171 -2.01 10.86 -13.49
CA THR A 171 -2.70 10.78 -14.77
C THR A 171 -3.78 9.72 -14.71
N PHE A 172 -4.86 9.92 -15.44
CA PHE A 172 -5.72 8.80 -15.80
C PHE A 172 -5.03 7.89 -16.81
N LEU A 173 -5.50 6.66 -16.91
CA LEU A 173 -5.08 5.65 -17.86
C LEU A 173 -6.30 4.81 -18.23
N GLY A 174 -7.08 5.29 -19.18
CA GLY A 174 -8.32 4.63 -19.54
C GLY A 174 -8.95 5.16 -20.81
N GLY A 175 -10.09 4.60 -21.15
CA GLY A 175 -10.91 4.97 -22.30
C GLY A 175 -12.39 5.04 -21.91
N SER A 176 -13.30 4.81 -22.87
CA SER A 176 -14.74 4.87 -22.59
C SER A 176 -15.31 3.62 -21.89
N GLY A 177 -14.48 2.61 -21.66
CA GLY A 177 -14.83 1.39 -20.96
C GLY A 177 -14.41 1.42 -19.50
N THR A 178 -14.47 0.27 -18.82
CA THR A 178 -13.92 0.11 -17.49
C THR A 178 -12.46 -0.34 -17.58
N ASP A 179 -11.56 0.49 -17.05
CA ASP A 179 -10.12 0.29 -17.14
C ASP A 179 -9.52 0.13 -15.74
N GLN A 180 -8.84 -0.99 -15.50
CA GLN A 180 -8.30 -1.32 -14.18
C GLN A 180 -6.87 -1.87 -14.32
N PRO A 181 -5.84 -1.10 -14.00
CA PRO A 181 -4.46 -1.59 -13.98
C PRO A 181 -4.28 -2.60 -12.85
N ALA A 182 -3.70 -3.75 -13.15
CA ALA A 182 -3.56 -4.83 -12.16
C ALA A 182 -2.30 -4.71 -11.30
N SER A 183 -1.23 -4.08 -11.82
CA SER A 183 0.06 -4.00 -11.13
C SER A 183 0.93 -2.88 -11.66
N LEU A 184 1.84 -2.42 -10.84
CA LEU A 184 2.87 -1.44 -11.13
C LEU A 184 4.24 -2.00 -10.72
N ILE A 185 5.23 -1.79 -11.55
CA ILE A 185 6.63 -2.11 -11.24
C ILE A 185 7.51 -0.97 -11.72
N LEU A 186 8.55 -0.66 -10.98
CA LEU A 186 9.58 0.30 -11.38
C LEU A 186 10.74 -0.43 -12.03
N ASP A 187 11.27 0.12 -13.11
CA ASP A 187 12.51 -0.37 -13.69
C ASP A 187 13.75 0.08 -12.88
N SER A 188 14.95 -0.35 -13.30
CA SER A 188 16.20 0.02 -12.61
C SER A 188 16.54 1.52 -12.69
N SER A 189 15.85 2.26 -13.54
CA SER A 189 15.98 3.73 -13.69
C SER A 189 14.85 4.48 -12.97
N PHE A 190 14.00 3.74 -12.23
CA PHE A 190 12.86 4.27 -11.48
C PHE A 190 11.79 4.95 -12.35
N ASN A 191 11.57 4.40 -13.56
CA ASN A 191 10.50 4.79 -14.47
C ASN A 191 9.35 3.77 -14.48
#